data_4b09c77d60c54457f0b1f3faf9d4324a
#
_entry.id   4b09c77d60c54457f0b1f3faf9d4324a
#
_cell.length_a   1.000
_cell.length_b   1.000
_cell.length_c   1.000
_cell.angle_alpha   90.00
_cell.angle_beta   90.00
_cell.angle_gamma   90.00
#
_symmetry.space_group_name_H-M   'P 1'
#
loop_
_entity.id
_entity.type
_entity.pdbx_description
1 polymer ?
#
loop_
_entity_poly.entity_id
_entity_poly.type
_entity_poly.pdbx_seq_one_letter_code
_entity_poly.pdbx_strand_id
1 'polypeptide(L)'
;MRARSFLVVGAALLIAGLAPRPASALCFFNCSYTKTKYPIVLAHGMLGFDELFGVVDYWFGIEDALEDGGARVYVTSVSQLNSTEARGEQLIDQIEQIVAITGKPKVNLIGHSHGGLDVRYVASVRPDLVASVTSVGSPHKGADLADFLRENVEGGSFGEEVLAALGNFLGDVLALLSGSSNPQDTIAGLDSLTSAGTAVFNASHPQGVPTSACGEGSASAGGIRYYSWSGTGILTNALDLGDVLLGVTSVFYDEANDGLVGRCSSHLGDVIRDSYRMNHLDEVNQLLGLTALFETDPKTVFRQQANRLKGAGL
;
A
#
# COMPACT_ATOMS: atom_id res chain seq x y z
N MET A 1 74.06 -22.79 10.61
CA MET A 1 72.95 -22.52 9.66
C MET A 1 71.87 -21.72 10.36
N ARG A 2 71.76 -20.41 10.09
CA ARG A 2 70.80 -19.50 10.73
C ARG A 2 69.66 -19.27 9.77
N ALA A 3 68.43 -19.69 10.15
CA ALA A 3 67.21 -19.41 9.42
C ALA A 3 66.76 -17.97 9.69
N ARG A 4 66.55 -17.19 8.62
CA ARG A 4 66.00 -15.85 8.69
C ARG A 4 64.48 -15.93 8.46
N SER A 5 63.70 -15.58 9.47
CA SER A 5 62.24 -15.38 9.37
C SER A 5 61.98 -14.04 8.71
N PHE A 6 61.24 -14.04 7.61
CA PHE A 6 60.67 -12.84 6.99
C PHE A 6 59.30 -12.57 7.60
N LEU A 7 59.12 -11.46 8.29
CA LEU A 7 57.84 -10.90 8.68
C LEU A 7 57.22 -10.19 7.47
N VAL A 8 56.10 -10.68 7.02
CA VAL A 8 55.27 -9.94 6.04
C VAL A 8 54.26 -9.15 6.81
N VAL A 9 54.43 -7.83 6.81
CA VAL A 9 53.44 -6.87 7.34
C VAL A 9 52.40 -6.61 6.25
N GLY A 10 51.23 -7.18 6.40
CA GLY A 10 50.08 -6.92 5.53
C GLY A 10 49.42 -5.61 5.91
N ALA A 11 49.54 -4.61 5.07
CA ALA A 11 48.81 -3.35 5.20
C ALA A 11 47.35 -3.57 4.74
N ALA A 12 46.42 -3.62 5.67
CA ALA A 12 44.98 -3.61 5.36
C ALA A 12 44.57 -2.17 4.98
N LEU A 13 44.33 -1.93 3.70
CA LEU A 13 43.68 -0.73 3.23
C LEU A 13 42.20 -0.77 3.63
N LEU A 14 41.81 0.06 4.60
CA LEU A 14 40.43 0.43 4.90
C LEU A 14 39.90 1.29 3.75
N ILE A 15 39.20 0.68 2.79
CA ILE A 15 38.37 1.42 1.84
C ILE A 15 37.06 1.74 2.59
N ALA A 16 37.00 2.93 3.17
CA ALA A 16 35.74 3.49 3.64
C ALA A 16 34.87 3.77 2.40
N GLY A 17 33.92 2.88 2.14
CA GLY A 17 32.93 3.05 1.08
C GLY A 17 32.13 4.34 1.35
N LEU A 18 32.35 5.35 0.53
CA LEU A 18 31.47 6.51 0.39
C LEU A 18 30.19 5.97 -0.26
N ALA A 19 29.21 5.60 0.55
CA ALA A 19 27.85 5.38 0.05
C ALA A 19 27.41 6.69 -0.65
N PRO A 20 26.90 6.63 -1.88
CA PRO A 20 26.35 7.81 -2.53
C PRO A 20 25.17 8.28 -1.68
N ARG A 21 25.27 9.46 -1.10
CA ARG A 21 24.12 10.15 -0.54
C ARG A 21 23.19 10.46 -1.71
N PRO A 22 21.88 10.17 -1.63
CA PRO A 22 20.96 10.61 -2.63
C PRO A 22 21.09 12.12 -2.77
N ALA A 23 21.35 12.58 -3.98
CA ALA A 23 21.41 14.00 -4.29
C ALA A 23 19.99 14.54 -4.03
N SER A 24 19.84 15.33 -2.96
CA SER A 24 18.61 16.08 -2.74
C SER A 24 18.38 16.93 -3.98
N ALA A 25 17.39 16.60 -4.78
CA ALA A 25 17.02 17.38 -5.94
C ALA A 25 16.75 18.81 -5.48
N LEU A 26 17.47 19.79 -6.06
CA LEU A 26 17.26 21.20 -5.76
C LEU A 26 15.88 21.59 -6.28
N CYS A 27 14.92 21.59 -5.37
CA CYS A 27 13.57 22.04 -5.66
C CYS A 27 13.59 23.57 -5.90
N PHE A 28 13.32 24.00 -7.12
CA PHE A 28 13.28 25.43 -7.49
C PHE A 28 11.91 26.08 -7.31
N PHE A 29 10.82 25.29 -7.27
CA PHE A 29 9.43 25.77 -7.11
C PHE A 29 8.61 24.81 -6.25
N ASN A 30 7.76 25.37 -5.37
CA ASN A 30 6.84 24.62 -4.51
C ASN A 30 7.47 23.57 -3.56
N CYS A 31 8.66 23.82 -3.07
CA CYS A 31 9.41 22.93 -2.16
C CYS A 31 8.73 22.63 -0.80
N SER A 32 7.53 23.12 -0.61
CA SER A 32 6.74 22.88 0.57
C SER A 32 5.31 22.39 0.26
N TYR A 33 5.02 22.04 -0.99
CA TYR A 33 3.66 21.67 -1.39
C TYR A 33 3.13 20.47 -0.62
N THR A 34 3.95 19.43 -0.46
CA THR A 34 3.64 18.20 0.26
C THR A 34 4.15 18.17 1.70
N LYS A 35 4.74 19.26 2.20
CA LYS A 35 5.35 19.35 3.53
C LYS A 35 4.30 19.28 4.64
N THR A 36 3.94 18.08 5.05
CA THR A 36 3.04 17.81 6.17
C THR A 36 3.70 18.07 7.52
N LYS A 37 2.91 18.24 8.56
CA LYS A 37 3.39 18.41 9.94
C LYS A 37 3.97 17.10 10.50
N TYR A 38 3.32 15.99 10.17
CA TYR A 38 3.71 14.64 10.56
C TYR A 38 4.23 13.88 9.34
N PRO A 39 5.15 12.91 9.51
CA PRO A 39 5.61 12.11 8.39
C PRO A 39 4.47 11.31 7.76
N ILE A 40 4.61 11.01 6.48
CA ILE A 40 3.72 10.14 5.73
C ILE A 40 4.29 8.72 5.80
N VAL A 41 3.45 7.74 6.12
CA VAL A 41 3.80 6.32 6.12
C VAL A 41 2.95 5.62 5.08
N LEU A 42 3.60 4.93 4.14
CA LEU A 42 2.99 4.17 3.06
C LEU A 42 2.94 2.69 3.43
N ALA A 43 1.74 2.09 3.42
CA ALA A 43 1.50 0.68 3.74
C ALA A 43 0.95 -0.06 2.51
N HIS A 44 1.71 -1.03 2.02
CA HIS A 44 1.39 -1.81 0.82
C HIS A 44 0.22 -2.78 1.02
N GLY A 45 -0.39 -3.21 -0.10
CA GLY A 45 -1.46 -4.20 -0.11
C GLY A 45 -1.01 -5.64 0.08
N MET A 46 -1.93 -6.58 -0.20
CA MET A 46 -1.60 -8.00 -0.28
C MET A 46 -0.57 -8.23 -1.39
N LEU A 47 0.34 -9.17 -1.19
CA LEU A 47 1.46 -9.45 -2.10
C LEU A 47 2.40 -8.27 -2.35
N GLY A 48 2.25 -7.20 -1.57
CA GLY A 48 3.09 -6.03 -1.68
C GLY A 48 4.51 -6.27 -1.16
N PHE A 49 5.39 -5.39 -1.53
CA PHE A 49 6.81 -5.39 -1.19
C PHE A 49 7.24 -3.94 -1.00
N ASP A 50 8.37 -3.74 -0.35
CA ASP A 50 9.01 -2.43 -0.30
C ASP A 50 9.73 -2.17 -1.63
N GLU A 51 10.72 -3.02 -1.94
CA GLU A 51 11.52 -2.94 -3.14
C GLU A 51 11.79 -4.35 -3.69
N LEU A 52 11.58 -4.53 -4.99
CA LEU A 52 11.80 -5.80 -5.67
C LEU A 52 13.12 -5.77 -6.45
N PHE A 53 14.09 -6.63 -6.08
CA PHE A 53 15.42 -6.70 -6.69
C PHE A 53 16.21 -5.39 -6.70
N GLY A 54 15.88 -4.43 -5.85
CA GLY A 54 16.53 -3.11 -5.86
C GLY A 54 16.19 -2.26 -7.09
N VAL A 55 15.06 -2.55 -7.78
CA VAL A 55 14.73 -1.92 -9.06
C VAL A 55 13.26 -1.55 -9.22
N VAL A 56 12.34 -2.28 -8.58
CA VAL A 56 10.89 -2.06 -8.75
C VAL A 56 10.26 -1.76 -7.39
N ASP A 57 9.82 -0.53 -7.23
CA ASP A 57 9.12 -0.08 -6.02
C ASP A 57 7.63 -0.38 -6.12
N TYR A 58 7.01 -0.80 -5.01
CA TYR A 58 5.56 -0.89 -4.92
C TYR A 58 4.89 0.46 -5.20
N TRP A 59 5.50 1.54 -4.72
CA TRP A 59 5.04 2.93 -4.83
C TRP A 59 5.80 3.69 -5.91
N PHE A 60 5.87 3.14 -7.13
CA PHE A 60 6.77 3.61 -8.19
C PHE A 60 6.74 5.13 -8.40
N GLY A 61 7.80 5.81 -7.97
CA GLY A 61 8.01 7.25 -8.06
C GLY A 61 7.04 8.11 -7.22
N ILE A 62 6.21 7.51 -6.35
CA ILE A 62 5.31 8.24 -5.45
C ILE A 62 6.09 8.82 -4.28
N GLU A 63 7.00 8.04 -3.67
CA GLU A 63 7.87 8.50 -2.60
C GLU A 63 8.65 9.73 -3.04
N ASP A 64 9.40 9.65 -4.13
CA ASP A 64 10.16 10.77 -4.71
C ASP A 64 9.27 12.00 -4.95
N ALA A 65 8.08 11.78 -5.55
CA ALA A 65 7.17 12.88 -5.85
C ALA A 65 6.64 13.59 -4.58
N LEU A 66 6.50 12.88 -3.48
CA LEU A 66 6.11 13.44 -2.19
C LEU A 66 7.29 14.17 -1.53
N GLU A 67 8.49 13.58 -1.56
CA GLU A 67 9.70 14.14 -0.96
C GLU A 67 10.20 15.39 -1.70
N ASP A 68 10.11 15.42 -3.02
CA ASP A 68 10.39 16.60 -3.84
C ASP A 68 9.53 17.83 -3.45
N GLY A 69 8.34 17.59 -2.94
CA GLY A 69 7.45 18.64 -2.42
C GLY A 69 7.66 18.94 -0.92
N GLY A 70 8.62 18.28 -0.26
CA GLY A 70 9.04 18.52 1.12
C GLY A 70 8.37 17.65 2.18
N ALA A 71 7.66 16.57 1.81
CA ALA A 71 7.21 15.55 2.75
C ALA A 71 8.40 14.78 3.35
N ARG A 72 8.18 14.15 4.50
CA ARG A 72 9.01 13.04 4.98
C ARG A 72 8.19 11.78 4.78
N VAL A 73 8.70 10.86 3.99
CA VAL A 73 8.01 9.63 3.61
C VAL A 73 8.74 8.44 4.19
N TYR A 74 7.99 7.43 4.58
CA TYR A 74 8.50 6.14 5.05
C TYR A 74 7.65 5.04 4.40
N VAL A 75 8.29 4.15 3.69
CA VAL A 75 7.68 2.93 3.16
C VAL A 75 7.85 1.83 4.21
N THR A 76 6.79 1.09 4.47
CA THR A 76 6.80 -0.01 5.43
C THR A 76 6.61 -1.35 4.74
N SER A 77 7.15 -2.40 5.34
CA SER A 77 7.05 -3.76 4.85
C SER A 77 6.50 -4.69 5.91
N VAL A 78 5.34 -5.27 5.64
CA VAL A 78 4.66 -6.24 6.50
C VAL A 78 4.52 -7.58 5.78
N SER A 79 3.96 -8.60 6.43
CA SER A 79 3.67 -9.88 5.78
C SER A 79 2.86 -9.67 4.50
N GLN A 80 3.27 -10.27 3.41
CA GLN A 80 2.57 -10.16 2.12
C GLN A 80 1.22 -10.85 2.14
N LEU A 81 1.14 -11.96 2.88
CA LEU A 81 -0.05 -12.80 3.06
C LEU A 81 -0.22 -13.08 4.55
N ASN A 82 -1.08 -12.36 5.22
CA ASN A 82 -1.46 -12.61 6.62
C ASN A 82 -2.76 -11.84 6.95
N SER A 83 -3.31 -12.07 8.13
CA SER A 83 -4.49 -11.31 8.58
C SER A 83 -4.19 -9.82 8.76
N THR A 84 -5.22 -8.99 8.66
CA THR A 84 -5.13 -7.54 8.89
C THR A 84 -4.53 -7.23 10.26
N GLU A 85 -4.91 -7.99 11.29
CA GLU A 85 -4.41 -7.78 12.65
C GLU A 85 -2.91 -8.07 12.75
N ALA A 86 -2.45 -9.21 12.19
CA ALA A 86 -1.03 -9.58 12.22
C ALA A 86 -0.17 -8.56 11.45
N ARG A 87 -0.64 -8.10 10.28
CA ARG A 87 0.01 -7.06 9.48
C ARG A 87 -0.02 -5.71 10.21
N GLY A 88 -1.14 -5.39 10.85
CA GLY A 88 -1.31 -4.16 11.63
C GLY A 88 -0.36 -4.09 12.82
N GLU A 89 -0.13 -5.18 13.55
CA GLU A 89 0.85 -5.23 14.64
C GLU A 89 2.28 -5.00 14.12
N GLN A 90 2.66 -5.64 13.01
CA GLN A 90 3.97 -5.41 12.38
C GLN A 90 4.13 -3.94 11.91
N LEU A 91 3.04 -3.32 11.48
CA LEU A 91 3.03 -1.91 11.07
C LEU A 91 3.18 -0.99 12.29
N ILE A 92 2.56 -1.32 13.44
CA ILE A 92 2.72 -0.57 14.68
C ILE A 92 4.19 -0.51 15.10
N ASP A 93 4.90 -1.64 15.08
CA ASP A 93 6.32 -1.70 15.44
C ASP A 93 7.18 -0.75 14.61
N GLN A 94 6.90 -0.67 13.29
CA GLN A 94 7.62 0.24 12.39
C GLN A 94 7.22 1.70 12.62
N ILE A 95 5.95 1.99 12.88
CA ILE A 95 5.48 3.35 13.19
C ILE A 95 6.10 3.87 14.48
N GLU A 96 6.24 3.04 15.51
CA GLU A 96 6.90 3.42 16.77
C GLU A 96 8.37 3.80 16.52
N GLN A 97 9.07 3.08 15.66
CA GLN A 97 10.43 3.43 15.24
C GLN A 97 10.45 4.76 14.47
N ILE A 98 9.52 4.98 13.53
CA ILE A 98 9.40 6.23 12.77
C ILE A 98 9.13 7.42 13.70
N VAL A 99 8.24 7.28 14.66
CA VAL A 99 7.96 8.29 15.70
C VAL A 99 9.22 8.60 16.50
N ALA A 100 9.98 7.57 16.92
CA ALA A 100 11.21 7.73 17.67
C ALA A 100 12.30 8.46 16.88
N ILE A 101 12.55 8.08 15.63
CA ILE A 101 13.62 8.69 14.81
C ILE A 101 13.26 10.09 14.30
N THR A 102 11.97 10.38 14.08
CA THR A 102 11.52 11.69 13.60
C THR A 102 11.28 12.69 14.72
N GLY A 103 11.09 12.24 15.96
CA GLY A 103 10.68 13.05 17.08
C GLY A 103 9.27 13.64 16.94
N LYS A 104 8.47 13.10 16.00
CA LYS A 104 7.07 13.50 15.81
C LYS A 104 6.15 12.55 16.56
N PRO A 105 5.14 13.06 17.29
CA PRO A 105 4.29 12.20 18.11
C PRO A 105 3.28 11.36 17.28
N LYS A 106 3.08 11.69 16.02
CA LYS A 106 2.09 11.05 15.14
C LYS A 106 2.61 10.90 13.72
N VAL A 107 1.93 10.08 12.94
CA VAL A 107 2.14 9.88 11.50
C VAL A 107 0.83 10.08 10.72
N ASN A 108 0.94 10.37 9.43
CA ASN A 108 -0.15 10.31 8.46
C ASN A 108 -0.04 8.99 7.71
N LEU A 109 -1.01 8.10 7.84
CA LEU A 109 -1.01 6.79 7.22
C LEU A 109 -1.69 6.84 5.85
N ILE A 110 -1.09 6.22 4.85
CA ILE A 110 -1.70 5.97 3.54
C ILE A 110 -1.55 4.48 3.24
N GLY A 111 -2.67 3.77 3.14
CA GLY A 111 -2.69 2.34 2.87
C GLY A 111 -3.38 2.04 1.54
N HIS A 112 -2.77 1.19 0.73
CA HIS A 112 -3.34 0.71 -0.52
C HIS A 112 -3.86 -0.71 -0.37
N SER A 113 -5.03 -1.00 -0.96
CA SER A 113 -5.58 -2.36 -0.97
C SER A 113 -5.76 -2.91 0.47
N HIS A 114 -5.25 -4.09 0.79
CA HIS A 114 -5.20 -4.63 2.16
C HIS A 114 -4.55 -3.66 3.15
N GLY A 115 -3.52 -2.92 2.73
CA GLY A 115 -2.86 -1.90 3.56
C GLY A 115 -3.81 -0.82 4.10
N GLY A 116 -4.92 -0.55 3.43
CA GLY A 116 -5.96 0.35 3.94
C GLY A 116 -6.71 -0.22 5.16
N LEU A 117 -6.84 -1.55 5.26
CA LEU A 117 -7.35 -2.21 6.47
C LEU A 117 -6.29 -2.18 7.58
N ASP A 118 -5.02 -2.44 7.24
CA ASP A 118 -3.91 -2.41 8.20
C ASP A 118 -3.80 -1.04 8.88
N VAL A 119 -3.85 0.06 8.12
CA VAL A 119 -3.76 1.42 8.69
C VAL A 119 -5.00 1.80 9.51
N ARG A 120 -6.17 1.22 9.22
CA ARG A 120 -7.37 1.35 10.07
C ARG A 120 -7.20 0.59 11.38
N TYR A 121 -6.62 -0.62 11.33
CA TYR A 121 -6.28 -1.36 12.54
C TYR A 121 -5.39 -0.53 13.45
N VAL A 122 -4.28 -0.01 12.93
CA VAL A 122 -3.36 0.86 13.68
C VAL A 122 -4.09 2.07 14.28
N ALA A 123 -4.92 2.76 13.49
CA ALA A 123 -5.66 3.93 13.95
C ALA A 123 -6.66 3.62 15.07
N SER A 124 -7.20 2.40 15.11
CA SER A 124 -8.12 1.93 16.14
C SER A 124 -7.40 1.50 17.42
N VAL A 125 -6.27 0.78 17.29
CA VAL A 125 -5.53 0.20 18.41
C VAL A 125 -4.54 1.20 19.03
N ARG A 126 -3.91 2.04 18.20
CA ARG A 126 -2.93 3.05 18.59
C ARG A 126 -3.27 4.46 18.08
N PRO A 127 -4.44 5.00 18.47
CA PRO A 127 -4.88 6.34 18.05
C PRO A 127 -3.94 7.47 18.49
N ASP A 128 -3.12 7.21 19.49
CA ASP A 128 -2.07 8.13 19.95
C ASP A 128 -0.98 8.37 18.89
N LEU A 129 -0.71 7.40 18.03
CA LEU A 129 0.31 7.48 16.97
C LEU A 129 -0.20 8.03 15.64
N VAL A 130 -1.51 8.14 15.43
CA VAL A 130 -2.11 8.43 14.13
C VAL A 130 -2.74 9.82 14.07
N ALA A 131 -2.41 10.58 13.04
CA ALA A 131 -3.01 11.89 12.75
C ALA A 131 -4.10 11.79 11.67
N SER A 132 -3.87 10.97 10.64
CA SER A 132 -4.83 10.69 9.59
C SER A 132 -4.66 9.30 9.01
N VAL A 133 -5.74 8.78 8.46
CA VAL A 133 -5.82 7.56 7.64
C VAL A 133 -6.29 7.98 6.26
N THR A 134 -5.56 7.56 5.24
CA THR A 134 -5.98 7.65 3.85
C THR A 134 -5.97 6.26 3.24
N SER A 135 -7.05 5.87 2.63
CA SER A 135 -7.24 4.57 2.00
C SER A 135 -7.31 4.71 0.49
N VAL A 136 -6.60 3.84 -0.21
CA VAL A 136 -6.51 3.82 -1.67
C VAL A 136 -6.95 2.45 -2.16
N GLY A 137 -8.04 2.38 -2.93
CA GLY A 137 -8.55 1.13 -3.50
C GLY A 137 -8.70 -0.04 -2.50
N SER A 138 -9.14 0.23 -1.27
CA SER A 138 -9.13 -0.77 -0.19
C SER A 138 -10.51 -1.37 0.06
N PRO A 139 -10.64 -2.69 0.25
CA PRO A 139 -11.93 -3.37 0.35
C PRO A 139 -12.50 -3.28 1.77
N HIS A 140 -13.02 -2.09 2.17
CA HIS A 140 -13.57 -1.89 3.52
C HIS A 140 -14.87 -2.67 3.79
N LYS A 141 -15.50 -3.20 2.75
CA LYS A 141 -16.70 -4.05 2.85
C LYS A 141 -16.52 -5.40 2.16
N GLY A 142 -15.27 -5.79 1.96
CA GLY A 142 -14.89 -7.02 1.28
C GLY A 142 -14.65 -6.82 -0.22
N ALA A 143 -14.12 -7.86 -0.83
CA ALA A 143 -13.87 -7.97 -2.25
C ALA A 143 -14.56 -9.23 -2.77
N ASP A 144 -15.45 -9.10 -3.77
CA ASP A 144 -16.22 -10.21 -4.34
C ASP A 144 -15.31 -11.32 -4.86
N LEU A 145 -14.13 -10.95 -5.41
CA LEU A 145 -13.11 -11.91 -5.80
C LEU A 145 -12.59 -12.73 -4.59
N ALA A 146 -12.41 -12.10 -3.43
CA ALA A 146 -11.95 -12.82 -2.24
C ALA A 146 -13.04 -13.79 -1.73
N ASP A 147 -14.31 -13.39 -1.76
CA ASP A 147 -15.45 -14.26 -1.46
C ASP A 147 -15.46 -15.45 -2.41
N PHE A 148 -15.38 -15.22 -3.72
CA PHE A 148 -15.33 -16.28 -4.73
C PHE A 148 -14.16 -17.25 -4.50
N LEU A 149 -12.96 -16.73 -4.29
CA LEU A 149 -11.79 -17.58 -4.05
C LEU A 149 -11.96 -18.42 -2.78
N ARG A 150 -12.48 -17.81 -1.71
CA ARG A 150 -12.69 -18.51 -0.44
C ARG A 150 -13.72 -19.64 -0.53
N GLU A 151 -14.80 -19.43 -1.29
CA GLU A 151 -15.84 -20.43 -1.51
C GLU A 151 -15.39 -21.58 -2.42
N ASN A 152 -14.47 -21.32 -3.33
CA ASN A 152 -14.10 -22.27 -4.40
C ASN A 152 -12.72 -22.91 -4.23
N VAL A 153 -11.98 -22.63 -3.16
CA VAL A 153 -10.69 -23.29 -2.87
C VAL A 153 -10.82 -24.82 -2.74
N GLU A 154 -12.03 -25.35 -2.47
CA GLU A 154 -12.25 -26.79 -2.27
C GLU A 154 -12.94 -27.49 -3.44
N GLY A 155 -13.29 -26.82 -4.56
CA GLY A 155 -14.14 -27.45 -5.59
C GLY A 155 -13.85 -27.06 -7.03
N GLY A 156 -13.25 -27.97 -7.78
CA GLY A 156 -12.98 -27.88 -9.21
C GLY A 156 -14.18 -27.60 -10.11
N SER A 157 -14.60 -26.36 -10.23
CA SER A 157 -15.54 -25.89 -11.22
C SER A 157 -15.14 -24.52 -11.73
N PHE A 158 -15.56 -24.19 -12.95
CA PHE A 158 -15.48 -22.92 -13.72
C PHE A 158 -14.33 -21.92 -13.40
N GLY A 159 -13.71 -21.99 -12.23
CA GLY A 159 -12.59 -21.17 -11.79
C GLY A 159 -11.20 -21.67 -12.19
N GLU A 160 -11.07 -22.84 -12.86
CA GLU A 160 -9.74 -23.42 -13.12
C GLU A 160 -8.84 -22.51 -13.95
N GLU A 161 -9.36 -21.83 -14.96
CA GLU A 161 -8.56 -20.91 -15.79
C GLU A 161 -8.23 -19.62 -15.02
N VAL A 162 -9.18 -19.09 -14.23
CA VAL A 162 -8.97 -17.91 -13.38
C VAL A 162 -8.08 -18.27 -12.20
N LEU A 163 -8.31 -19.40 -11.56
CA LEU A 163 -7.48 -19.92 -10.47
C LEU A 163 -6.07 -20.27 -10.98
N ALA A 164 -5.94 -20.79 -12.21
CA ALA A 164 -4.65 -21.05 -12.83
C ALA A 164 -3.92 -19.75 -13.17
N ALA A 165 -4.62 -18.74 -13.72
CA ALA A 165 -4.03 -17.43 -14.01
C ALA A 165 -3.64 -16.71 -12.71
N LEU A 166 -4.52 -16.70 -11.71
CA LEU A 166 -4.21 -16.17 -10.38
C LEU A 166 -3.12 -17.01 -9.69
N GLY A 167 -3.19 -18.32 -9.76
CA GLY A 167 -2.22 -19.24 -9.17
C GLY A 167 -0.83 -19.10 -9.80
N ASN A 168 -0.74 -18.88 -11.11
CA ASN A 168 0.52 -18.59 -11.79
C ASN A 168 1.04 -17.21 -11.36
N PHE A 169 0.19 -16.18 -11.36
CA PHE A 169 0.55 -14.85 -10.86
C PHE A 169 0.98 -14.90 -9.39
N LEU A 170 0.20 -15.57 -8.52
CA LEU A 170 0.55 -15.77 -7.11
C LEU A 170 1.82 -16.62 -6.95
N GLY A 171 2.02 -17.63 -7.79
CA GLY A 171 3.21 -18.46 -7.81
C GLY A 171 4.45 -17.68 -8.19
N ASP A 172 4.37 -16.84 -9.21
CA ASP A 172 5.44 -15.95 -9.64
C ASP A 172 5.76 -14.91 -8.57
N VAL A 173 4.73 -14.32 -7.96
CA VAL A 173 4.89 -13.38 -6.83
C VAL A 173 5.46 -14.09 -5.60
N LEU A 174 4.98 -15.30 -5.25
CA LEU A 174 5.51 -16.06 -4.11
C LEU A 174 6.94 -16.53 -4.34
N ALA A 175 7.32 -16.92 -5.58
CA ALA A 175 8.70 -17.22 -5.93
C ALA A 175 9.59 -15.98 -5.75
N LEU A 176 9.06 -14.81 -6.07
CA LEU A 176 9.69 -13.51 -5.91
C LEU A 176 9.82 -13.12 -4.42
N LEU A 177 8.82 -13.45 -3.60
CA LEU A 177 8.73 -13.16 -2.16
C LEU A 177 9.50 -14.15 -1.27
N SER A 178 10.13 -15.17 -1.85
CA SER A 178 10.89 -16.19 -1.10
C SER A 178 12.04 -15.64 -0.25
N GLY A 179 12.34 -14.34 -0.36
CA GLY A 179 13.28 -13.61 0.49
C GLY A 179 12.67 -12.89 1.69
N SER A 180 11.33 -12.88 1.85
CA SER A 180 10.69 -12.23 2.98
C SER A 180 10.89 -13.02 4.28
N SER A 181 11.29 -12.31 5.35
CA SER A 181 11.42 -12.89 6.70
C SER A 181 10.12 -12.85 7.51
N ASN A 182 9.09 -12.14 7.02
CA ASN A 182 7.83 -12.01 7.73
C ASN A 182 7.00 -13.31 7.62
N PRO A 183 6.29 -13.72 8.68
CA PRO A 183 5.47 -14.92 8.67
C PRO A 183 4.29 -14.77 7.69
N GLN A 184 4.01 -15.82 6.93
CA GLN A 184 2.95 -15.83 5.91
C GLN A 184 1.81 -16.77 6.33
N ASP A 185 0.55 -16.30 6.16
CA ASP A 185 -0.68 -17.08 6.28
C ASP A 185 -1.66 -16.66 5.18
N THR A 186 -1.65 -17.41 4.08
CA THR A 186 -2.46 -17.11 2.89
C THR A 186 -3.96 -17.15 3.17
N ILE A 187 -4.41 -18.10 4.00
CA ILE A 187 -5.83 -18.26 4.31
C ILE A 187 -6.30 -17.09 5.17
N ALA A 188 -5.55 -16.74 6.22
CA ALA A 188 -5.89 -15.59 7.06
C ALA A 188 -5.89 -14.27 6.27
N GLY A 189 -4.94 -14.11 5.33
CA GLY A 189 -4.90 -12.95 4.44
C GLY A 189 -6.14 -12.87 3.55
N LEU A 190 -6.53 -13.99 2.94
CA LEU A 190 -7.71 -14.05 2.08
C LEU A 190 -8.99 -13.82 2.90
N ASP A 191 -9.15 -14.49 4.05
CA ASP A 191 -10.31 -14.34 4.94
C ASP A 191 -10.51 -12.87 5.36
N SER A 192 -9.43 -12.14 5.62
CA SER A 192 -9.48 -10.70 5.97
C SER A 192 -10.06 -9.82 4.88
N LEU A 193 -10.02 -10.25 3.62
CA LEU A 193 -10.52 -9.48 2.47
C LEU A 193 -11.92 -9.91 2.02
N THR A 194 -12.50 -10.97 2.61
CA THR A 194 -13.87 -11.38 2.31
C THR A 194 -14.89 -10.40 2.90
N SER A 195 -16.11 -10.41 2.36
CA SER A 195 -17.23 -9.64 2.91
C SER A 195 -17.52 -10.04 4.37
N ALA A 196 -17.44 -11.34 4.69
CA ALA A 196 -17.60 -11.82 6.06
C ALA A 196 -16.48 -11.36 7.00
N GLY A 197 -15.21 -11.47 6.57
CA GLY A 197 -14.04 -11.05 7.34
C GLY A 197 -14.05 -9.56 7.61
N THR A 198 -14.31 -8.75 6.58
CA THR A 198 -14.40 -7.29 6.76
C THR A 198 -15.58 -6.87 7.62
N ALA A 199 -16.71 -7.60 7.61
CA ALA A 199 -17.83 -7.33 8.53
C ALA A 199 -17.42 -7.55 9.99
N VAL A 200 -16.68 -8.61 10.31
CA VAL A 200 -16.12 -8.86 11.65
C VAL A 200 -15.12 -7.77 12.03
N PHE A 201 -14.21 -7.43 11.12
CA PHE A 201 -13.24 -6.35 11.32
C PHE A 201 -13.92 -5.01 11.58
N ASN A 202 -14.93 -4.65 10.78
CA ASN A 202 -15.68 -3.41 10.92
C ASN A 202 -16.47 -3.32 12.22
N ALA A 203 -16.95 -4.43 12.77
CA ALA A 203 -17.60 -4.45 14.09
C ALA A 203 -16.66 -4.03 15.22
N SER A 204 -15.38 -4.39 15.10
CA SER A 204 -14.33 -4.05 16.06
C SER A 204 -13.66 -2.70 15.78
N HIS A 205 -13.59 -2.29 14.51
CA HIS A 205 -12.89 -1.11 14.03
C HIS A 205 -13.79 -0.27 13.11
N PRO A 206 -14.89 0.33 13.63
CA PRO A 206 -15.93 0.97 12.80
C PRO A 206 -15.56 2.36 12.27
N GLN A 207 -14.43 2.94 12.70
CA GLN A 207 -14.09 4.34 12.44
C GLN A 207 -13.93 4.60 10.94
N GLY A 208 -14.65 5.58 10.44
CA GLY A 208 -14.61 6.00 9.04
C GLY A 208 -15.40 5.13 8.07
N VAL A 209 -15.91 3.94 8.48
CA VAL A 209 -16.67 3.06 7.60
C VAL A 209 -18.08 3.63 7.36
N PRO A 210 -18.53 3.73 6.08
CA PRO A 210 -19.91 4.12 5.78
C PRO A 210 -20.93 3.12 6.31
N THR A 211 -22.03 3.62 6.86
CA THR A 211 -23.17 2.79 7.31
C THR A 211 -24.08 2.37 6.16
N SER A 212 -24.05 3.07 5.03
CA SER A 212 -24.77 2.71 3.80
C SER A 212 -23.90 1.88 2.87
N ALA A 213 -24.52 1.19 1.92
CA ALA A 213 -23.80 0.33 0.97
C ALA A 213 -22.76 1.14 0.17
N CYS A 214 -23.13 2.29 -0.36
CA CYS A 214 -22.29 3.17 -1.17
C CYS A 214 -22.48 4.61 -0.70
N GLY A 215 -21.75 5.02 0.32
CA GLY A 215 -21.84 6.37 0.90
C GLY A 215 -20.52 6.79 1.52
N GLU A 216 -20.51 7.95 2.15
CA GLU A 216 -19.35 8.42 2.91
C GLU A 216 -19.45 7.96 4.36
N GLY A 217 -18.30 7.74 4.97
CA GLY A 217 -18.17 7.50 6.39
C GLY A 217 -17.93 8.81 7.17
N SER A 218 -17.71 8.67 8.47
CA SER A 218 -17.31 9.84 9.26
C SER A 218 -15.91 10.32 8.84
N ALA A 219 -15.80 11.57 8.37
CA ALA A 219 -14.53 12.17 8.00
C ALA A 219 -13.55 12.35 9.19
N SER A 220 -14.04 12.17 10.43
CA SER A 220 -13.20 12.26 11.62
C SER A 220 -13.78 11.40 12.76
N ALA A 221 -12.91 10.65 13.44
CA ALA A 221 -13.25 9.93 14.65
C ALA A 221 -12.04 9.93 15.60
N GLY A 222 -12.25 10.17 16.89
CA GLY A 222 -11.19 10.19 17.90
C GLY A 222 -10.05 11.18 17.63
N GLY A 223 -10.31 12.25 16.85
CA GLY A 223 -9.30 13.25 16.46
C GLY A 223 -8.44 12.82 15.27
N ILE A 224 -8.72 11.68 14.66
CA ILE A 224 -8.08 11.19 13.43
C ILE A 224 -8.96 11.54 12.25
N ARG A 225 -8.37 12.00 11.13
CA ARG A 225 -9.07 12.25 9.87
C ARG A 225 -9.01 11.01 8.98
N TYR A 226 -10.15 10.72 8.30
CA TYR A 226 -10.29 9.58 7.41
C TYR A 226 -10.63 10.06 6.00
N TYR A 227 -9.89 9.54 5.02
CA TYR A 227 -10.03 9.86 3.60
C TYR A 227 -9.94 8.59 2.77
N SER A 228 -10.58 8.60 1.59
CA SER A 228 -10.38 7.54 0.60
C SER A 228 -10.42 8.07 -0.83
N TRP A 229 -9.81 7.32 -1.74
CA TRP A 229 -10.03 7.39 -3.17
C TRP A 229 -9.84 6.02 -3.81
N SER A 230 -10.43 5.84 -5.00
CA SER A 230 -10.27 4.62 -5.79
C SER A 230 -10.45 4.88 -7.28
N GLY A 231 -10.05 3.90 -8.08
CA GLY A 231 -10.30 3.86 -9.50
C GLY A 231 -11.49 2.99 -9.88
N THR A 232 -11.86 3.06 -11.15
CA THR A 232 -12.82 2.20 -11.82
C THR A 232 -12.41 1.91 -13.26
N GLY A 233 -11.14 2.15 -13.60
CA GLY A 233 -10.56 1.76 -14.87
C GLY A 233 -10.14 0.29 -14.82
N ILE A 234 -10.29 -0.42 -15.93
CA ILE A 234 -9.86 -1.82 -16.03
C ILE A 234 -8.75 -1.94 -17.07
N LEU A 235 -9.05 -1.61 -18.31
CA LEU A 235 -8.08 -1.59 -19.40
C LEU A 235 -7.62 -0.15 -19.60
N THR A 236 -6.51 0.21 -19.04
CA THR A 236 -6.04 1.59 -18.93
C THR A 236 -4.94 1.90 -19.94
N ASN A 237 -4.06 0.92 -20.23
CA ASN A 237 -2.94 1.08 -21.14
C ASN A 237 -2.65 -0.23 -21.89
N ALA A 238 -2.69 -0.21 -23.20
CA ALA A 238 -2.48 -1.42 -24.02
C ALA A 238 -1.09 -2.07 -23.89
N LEU A 239 -0.14 -1.40 -23.26
CA LEU A 239 1.20 -1.92 -22.97
C LEU A 239 1.30 -2.50 -21.55
N ASP A 240 0.26 -2.36 -20.74
CA ASP A 240 0.21 -2.86 -19.39
C ASP A 240 -0.29 -4.30 -19.36
N LEU A 241 0.59 -5.22 -18.96
CA LEU A 241 0.23 -6.64 -18.84
C LEU A 241 -0.71 -6.90 -17.65
N GLY A 242 -0.73 -6.04 -16.64
CA GLY A 242 -1.64 -6.10 -15.52
C GLY A 242 -3.09 -5.87 -15.89
N ASP A 243 -3.34 -5.06 -16.92
CA ASP A 243 -4.68 -4.79 -17.46
C ASP A 243 -5.43 -6.07 -17.83
N VAL A 244 -4.74 -7.06 -18.41
CA VAL A 244 -5.36 -8.33 -18.81
C VAL A 244 -5.83 -9.12 -17.59
N LEU A 245 -5.01 -9.20 -16.55
CA LEU A 245 -5.36 -9.88 -15.30
C LEU A 245 -6.52 -9.18 -14.62
N LEU A 246 -6.45 -7.87 -14.49
CA LEU A 246 -7.49 -7.06 -13.85
C LEU A 246 -8.80 -7.08 -14.66
N GLY A 247 -8.70 -7.21 -15.99
CA GLY A 247 -9.85 -7.45 -16.85
C GLY A 247 -10.57 -8.77 -16.57
N VAL A 248 -9.80 -9.84 -16.30
CA VAL A 248 -10.37 -11.15 -15.92
C VAL A 248 -11.00 -11.08 -14.53
N THR A 249 -10.36 -10.45 -13.56
CA THR A 249 -10.86 -10.38 -12.19
C THR A 249 -12.03 -9.40 -12.01
N SER A 250 -12.15 -8.40 -12.89
CA SER A 250 -13.23 -7.41 -12.85
C SER A 250 -14.63 -8.01 -13.04
N VAL A 251 -14.73 -9.21 -13.67
CA VAL A 251 -16.01 -9.87 -13.95
C VAL A 251 -16.72 -10.41 -12.70
N PHE A 252 -16.02 -10.49 -11.57
CA PHE A 252 -16.60 -10.93 -10.31
C PHE A 252 -17.45 -9.85 -9.61
N TYR A 253 -17.40 -8.61 -10.09
CA TYR A 253 -18.06 -7.48 -9.48
C TYR A 253 -19.28 -7.04 -10.28
N ASP A 254 -20.41 -6.90 -9.61
CA ASP A 254 -21.67 -6.37 -10.18
C ASP A 254 -21.70 -4.83 -10.20
N GLU A 255 -20.65 -4.18 -9.68
CA GLU A 255 -20.50 -2.73 -9.66
C GLU A 255 -19.23 -2.26 -10.42
N ALA A 256 -19.11 -0.95 -10.62
CA ALA A 256 -17.84 -0.37 -11.08
C ALA A 256 -16.72 -0.73 -10.10
N ASN A 257 -15.56 -1.16 -10.64
CA ASN A 257 -14.45 -1.66 -9.83
C ASN A 257 -13.12 -1.33 -10.51
N ASP A 258 -12.02 -1.53 -9.79
CA ASP A 258 -10.66 -1.31 -10.28
C ASP A 258 -9.98 -2.63 -10.75
N GLY A 259 -10.73 -3.72 -10.82
CA GLY A 259 -10.27 -5.07 -11.12
C GLY A 259 -10.14 -5.98 -9.90
N LEU A 260 -9.92 -5.43 -8.70
CA LEU A 260 -9.76 -6.19 -7.45
C LEU A 260 -10.67 -5.71 -6.31
N VAL A 261 -11.21 -4.49 -6.39
CA VAL A 261 -12.06 -3.90 -5.35
C VAL A 261 -13.23 -3.14 -5.99
N GLY A 262 -14.43 -3.38 -5.48
CA GLY A 262 -15.63 -2.64 -5.86
C GLY A 262 -15.59 -1.20 -5.38
N ARG A 263 -16.11 -0.29 -6.21
CA ARG A 263 -16.13 1.15 -5.93
C ARG A 263 -16.71 1.48 -4.56
N CYS A 264 -17.88 0.93 -4.25
CA CYS A 264 -18.58 1.22 -2.99
C CYS A 264 -17.90 0.57 -1.78
N SER A 265 -17.22 -0.56 -1.98
CA SER A 265 -16.40 -1.20 -0.95
C SER A 265 -15.18 -0.37 -0.56
N SER A 266 -14.64 0.46 -1.47
CA SER A 266 -13.44 1.27 -1.24
C SER A 266 -13.69 2.53 -0.41
N HIS A 267 -14.93 2.87 -0.08
CA HIS A 267 -15.27 4.09 0.62
C HIS A 267 -14.88 4.06 2.10
N LEU A 268 -14.18 5.11 2.53
CA LEU A 268 -13.80 5.36 3.92
C LEU A 268 -13.76 6.87 4.20
N GLY A 269 -14.40 7.32 5.27
CA GLY A 269 -14.37 8.74 5.66
C GLY A 269 -14.87 9.67 4.56
N ASP A 270 -14.10 10.72 4.28
CA ASP A 270 -14.31 11.66 3.20
C ASP A 270 -13.82 11.04 1.87
N VAL A 271 -14.77 10.75 0.98
CA VAL A 271 -14.47 10.14 -0.34
C VAL A 271 -14.05 11.23 -1.31
N ILE A 272 -12.75 11.33 -1.54
CA ILE A 272 -12.15 12.38 -2.40
C ILE A 272 -12.61 12.21 -3.85
N ARG A 273 -12.51 11.00 -4.36
CA ARG A 273 -12.98 10.56 -5.68
C ARG A 273 -12.95 9.03 -5.73
N ASP A 274 -13.98 8.42 -6.28
CA ASP A 274 -14.16 6.97 -6.39
C ASP A 274 -14.25 6.48 -7.84
N SER A 275 -13.73 7.27 -8.77
CA SER A 275 -13.96 7.09 -10.20
C SER A 275 -12.77 7.59 -11.05
N TYR A 276 -11.55 7.46 -10.52
CA TYR A 276 -10.38 7.64 -11.36
C TYR A 276 -10.37 6.57 -12.46
N ARG A 277 -9.94 6.94 -13.65
CA ARG A 277 -9.73 5.97 -14.71
C ARG A 277 -8.38 5.25 -14.48
N MET A 278 -8.30 4.62 -13.34
CA MET A 278 -7.16 3.84 -12.85
C MET A 278 -7.66 2.44 -12.51
N ASN A 279 -6.89 1.43 -12.80
CA ASN A 279 -7.07 0.12 -12.24
C ASN A 279 -6.34 0.01 -10.90
N HIS A 280 -6.46 -1.11 -10.23
CA HIS A 280 -5.90 -1.35 -8.89
C HIS A 280 -4.38 -1.13 -8.80
N LEU A 281 -3.64 -1.41 -9.86
CA LEU A 281 -2.19 -1.23 -9.93
C LEU A 281 -1.82 0.20 -10.30
N ASP A 282 -2.61 0.84 -11.16
CA ASP A 282 -2.43 2.24 -11.53
C ASP A 282 -2.54 3.18 -10.32
N GLU A 283 -3.42 2.86 -9.37
CA GLU A 283 -3.65 3.68 -8.17
C GLU A 283 -2.37 3.97 -7.39
N VAL A 284 -1.40 3.07 -7.47
CA VAL A 284 -0.06 3.21 -6.85
C VAL A 284 1.06 3.31 -7.88
N ASN A 285 0.70 3.63 -9.13
CA ASN A 285 1.64 3.84 -10.23
C ASN A 285 2.53 2.62 -10.55
N GLN A 286 2.07 1.41 -10.24
CA GLN A 286 2.80 0.17 -10.52
C GLN A 286 2.97 -0.08 -12.01
N LEU A 287 3.75 -1.11 -12.35
CA LEU A 287 4.14 -1.49 -13.71
C LEU A 287 4.80 -0.32 -14.47
N LEU A 288 5.79 0.31 -13.79
CA LEU A 288 6.63 1.37 -14.35
C LEU A 288 5.86 2.64 -14.76
N GLY A 289 4.69 2.87 -14.13
CA GLY A 289 3.88 4.06 -14.39
C GLY A 289 3.10 4.02 -15.71
N LEU A 290 2.80 2.83 -16.21
CA LEU A 290 1.94 2.64 -17.38
C LEU A 290 0.47 2.79 -16.96
N THR A 291 -0.02 4.01 -16.96
CA THR A 291 -1.37 4.38 -16.51
C THR A 291 -2.23 4.90 -17.66
N ALA A 292 -3.51 5.17 -17.42
CA ALA A 292 -4.44 5.65 -18.43
C ALA A 292 -4.01 7.02 -18.99
N LEU A 293 -3.95 7.12 -20.32
CA LEU A 293 -3.71 8.39 -21.00
C LEU A 293 -4.86 9.37 -20.68
N PHE A 294 -4.49 10.62 -20.38
CA PHE A 294 -5.41 11.73 -20.04
C PHE A 294 -6.14 11.60 -18.71
N GLU A 295 -5.79 10.64 -17.84
CA GLU A 295 -6.19 10.66 -16.43
C GLU A 295 -5.15 11.42 -15.59
N THR A 296 -5.53 11.80 -14.38
CA THR A 296 -4.61 12.41 -13.41
C THR A 296 -3.52 11.41 -13.06
N ASP A 297 -2.26 11.79 -13.22
CA ASP A 297 -1.13 10.97 -12.79
C ASP A 297 -1.24 10.59 -11.31
N PRO A 298 -1.13 9.31 -10.92
CA PRO A 298 -1.23 8.85 -9.54
C PRO A 298 -0.33 9.63 -8.58
N LYS A 299 0.91 9.94 -8.96
CA LYS A 299 1.83 10.78 -8.18
C LYS A 299 1.23 12.14 -7.85
N THR A 300 0.47 12.71 -8.79
CA THR A 300 -0.25 13.97 -8.57
C THR A 300 -1.36 13.81 -7.55
N VAL A 301 -2.09 12.68 -7.56
CA VAL A 301 -3.15 12.40 -6.56
C VAL A 301 -2.55 12.32 -5.15
N PHE A 302 -1.45 11.59 -4.97
CA PHE A 302 -0.75 11.52 -3.69
C PHE A 302 -0.22 12.88 -3.23
N ARG A 303 0.35 13.69 -4.14
CA ARG A 303 0.79 15.06 -3.83
C ARG A 303 -0.37 15.96 -3.40
N GLN A 304 -1.52 15.86 -4.07
CA GLN A 304 -2.73 16.61 -3.70
C GLN A 304 -3.23 16.18 -2.32
N GLN A 305 -3.18 14.89 -1.99
CA GLN A 305 -3.52 14.40 -0.67
C GLN A 305 -2.56 14.93 0.40
N ALA A 306 -1.26 14.86 0.18
CA ALA A 306 -0.29 15.43 1.10
C ALA A 306 -0.52 16.94 1.33
N ASN A 307 -0.87 17.68 0.27
CA ASN A 307 -1.23 19.10 0.39
C ASN A 307 -2.53 19.32 1.16
N ARG A 308 -3.52 18.45 1.02
CA ARG A 308 -4.76 18.45 1.82
C ARG A 308 -4.45 18.23 3.30
N LEU A 309 -3.62 17.22 3.62
CA LEU A 309 -3.17 16.95 5.00
C LEU A 309 -2.41 18.14 5.58
N LYS A 310 -1.52 18.76 4.81
CA LYS A 310 -0.81 19.98 5.18
C LYS A 310 -1.79 21.12 5.49
N GLY A 311 -2.78 21.35 4.63
CA GLY A 311 -3.82 22.35 4.81
C GLY A 311 -4.68 22.11 6.06
N ALA A 312 -4.85 20.85 6.47
CA ALA A 312 -5.52 20.45 7.70
C ALA A 312 -4.62 20.53 8.95
N GLY A 313 -3.34 20.89 8.81
CA GLY A 313 -2.37 20.98 9.92
C GLY A 313 -1.84 19.64 10.40
N LEU A 314 -1.89 18.61 9.55
CA LEU A 314 -1.52 17.23 9.81
C LEU A 314 -0.14 16.87 9.24
#